data_80645c8c5e149780bda6cfcd7b3ab551
#
_entry.id   80645c8c5e149780bda6cfcd7b3ab551
#
_cell.length_a   1.000
_cell.length_b   1.000
_cell.length_c   1.000
_cell.angle_alpha   90.00
_cell.angle_beta   90.00
_cell.angle_gamma   90.00
#
_symmetry.space_group_name_H-M   'P 1'
#
loop_
_entity.id
_entity.type
_entity.pdbx_description
1 polymer ?
#
loop_
_entity_poly.entity_id
_entity_poly.type
_entity_poly.pdbx_seq_one_letter_code
_entity_poly.pdbx_strand_id
1 'polypeptide(L)'
;MTGKRKRKLAMPDTLIIVASVVLLVAILSWIIPSGTYDYQEMNINGRIRNVAIDGTYHTIDKSEVTTTGFLGFFSVLYRGCVEAADVIFMILCCCGTFGVVVKTGAFHAGIGTILKKLKGKEILLVPIIMMIFGLGGSVFGMASEFYGFYPLIVGLGVALGYDAMFGFAIIAVGEFVGFMGATLNPYSVGIAQTISGVELYSGTGYRAICFVIFMAIS
;
A
#
# COMPACT_ATOMS: atom_id res chain seq x y z
N MET A 1 32.53 -14.57 36.28
CA MET A 1 32.29 -13.41 35.39
C MET A 1 30.94 -13.62 34.69
N THR A 2 29.91 -13.02 35.24
CA THR A 2 28.53 -13.15 34.74
C THR A 2 28.30 -12.14 33.62
N GLY A 3 28.39 -12.61 32.39
CA GLY A 3 28.10 -11.78 31.21
C GLY A 3 26.62 -11.35 31.18
N LYS A 4 26.36 -10.06 31.35
CA LYS A 4 25.05 -9.44 31.15
C LYS A 4 24.62 -9.71 29.70
N ARG A 5 23.68 -10.65 29.51
CA ARG A 5 22.98 -10.86 28.23
C ARG A 5 22.25 -9.58 27.88
N LYS A 6 22.75 -8.80 26.91
CA LYS A 6 22.03 -7.65 26.35
C LYS A 6 20.69 -8.17 25.83
N ARG A 7 19.59 -7.77 26.46
CA ARG A 7 18.24 -7.98 25.94
C ARG A 7 18.20 -7.32 24.56
N LYS A 8 18.20 -8.11 23.49
CA LYS A 8 17.82 -7.61 22.18
C LYS A 8 16.37 -7.17 22.30
N LEU A 9 16.09 -5.88 22.05
CA LEU A 9 14.71 -5.41 21.90
C LEU A 9 14.12 -6.24 20.75
N ALA A 10 13.27 -7.20 21.09
CA ALA A 10 12.44 -7.87 20.11
C ALA A 10 11.39 -6.85 19.65
N MET A 11 11.20 -6.72 18.35
CA MET A 11 10.10 -5.90 17.83
C MET A 11 8.78 -6.40 18.40
N PRO A 12 7.92 -5.54 18.94
CA PRO A 12 6.61 -5.94 19.42
C PRO A 12 5.76 -6.48 18.26
N ASP A 13 4.78 -7.29 18.59
CA ASP A 13 3.81 -7.82 17.62
C ASP A 13 3.10 -6.67 16.89
N THR A 14 2.84 -6.86 15.60
CA THR A 14 2.19 -5.85 14.74
C THR A 14 0.86 -5.37 15.32
N LEU A 15 0.08 -6.27 15.94
CA LEU A 15 -1.19 -5.91 16.59
C LEU A 15 -0.98 -4.96 17.77
N ILE A 16 0.10 -5.14 18.55
CA ILE A 16 0.45 -4.26 19.66
C ILE A 16 0.84 -2.88 19.13
N ILE A 17 1.59 -2.82 18.04
CA ILE A 17 1.99 -1.55 17.40
C ILE A 17 0.74 -0.81 16.93
N VAL A 18 -0.16 -1.47 16.18
CA VAL A 18 -1.39 -0.86 15.67
C VAL A 18 -2.27 -0.38 16.82
N ALA A 19 -2.51 -1.22 17.84
CA ALA A 19 -3.30 -0.84 19.00
C ALA A 19 -2.70 0.36 19.76
N SER A 20 -1.36 0.42 19.87
CA SER A 20 -0.66 1.54 20.51
C SER A 20 -0.83 2.83 19.71
N VAL A 21 -0.75 2.78 18.38
CA VAL A 21 -0.98 3.94 17.52
C VAL A 21 -2.41 4.43 17.62
N VAL A 22 -3.40 3.53 17.57
CA VAL A 22 -4.82 3.88 17.74
C VAL A 22 -5.06 4.54 19.09
N LEU A 23 -4.49 3.98 20.17
CA LEU A 23 -4.60 4.55 21.51
C LEU A 23 -3.96 5.95 21.58
N LEU A 24 -2.78 6.11 21.00
CA LEU A 24 -2.08 7.40 20.95
C LEU A 24 -2.91 8.45 20.20
N VAL A 25 -3.45 8.11 19.03
CA VAL A 25 -4.31 9.01 18.26
C VAL A 25 -5.59 9.36 19.04
N ALA A 26 -6.18 8.39 19.73
CA ALA A 26 -7.36 8.63 20.58
C ALA A 26 -7.05 9.63 21.71
N ILE A 27 -5.88 9.52 22.36
CA ILE A 27 -5.43 10.47 23.39
C ILE A 27 -5.18 11.86 22.76
N LEU A 28 -4.51 11.92 21.62
CA LEU A 28 -4.23 13.17 20.92
C LEU A 28 -5.53 13.88 20.50
N SER A 29 -6.57 13.16 20.10
CA SER A 29 -7.87 13.74 19.74
C SER A 29 -8.55 14.48 20.89
N TRP A 30 -8.20 14.15 22.14
CA TRP A 30 -8.68 14.87 23.33
C TRP A 30 -7.92 16.17 23.61
N ILE A 31 -6.65 16.21 23.22
CA ILE A 31 -5.73 17.35 23.48
C ILE A 31 -5.84 18.37 22.34
N ILE A 32 -5.87 17.91 21.09
CA ILE A 32 -5.86 18.77 19.92
C ILE A 32 -7.27 19.36 19.70
N PRO A 33 -7.39 20.69 19.52
CA PRO A 33 -8.67 21.31 19.18
C PRO A 33 -9.14 20.83 17.80
N SER A 34 -10.43 20.54 17.69
CA SER A 34 -11.07 20.18 16.42
C SER A 34 -11.27 21.43 15.57
N GLY A 35 -11.06 21.34 14.27
CA GLY A 35 -11.31 22.41 13.34
C GLY A 35 -11.83 21.89 12.00
N THR A 36 -12.49 22.73 11.26
CA THR A 36 -13.00 22.46 9.92
C THR A 36 -12.73 23.63 8.98
N TYR A 37 -12.92 23.38 7.69
CA TYR A 37 -12.95 24.39 6.64
C TYR A 37 -14.36 24.49 6.10
N ASP A 38 -14.71 25.63 5.53
CA ASP A 38 -15.90 25.72 4.70
C ASP A 38 -15.65 25.02 3.38
N TYR A 39 -16.65 24.29 2.89
CA TYR A 39 -16.56 23.53 1.65
C TYR A 39 -17.46 24.15 0.60
N GLN A 40 -16.95 24.24 -0.63
CA GLN A 40 -17.72 24.65 -1.80
C GLN A 40 -17.80 23.50 -2.79
N GLU A 41 -18.98 23.28 -3.34
CA GLU A 41 -19.16 22.33 -4.43
C GLU A 41 -18.54 22.91 -5.71
N MET A 42 -17.52 22.24 -6.22
CA MET A 42 -16.89 22.59 -7.48
C MET A 42 -17.03 21.45 -8.47
N ASN A 43 -17.40 21.78 -9.69
CA ASN A 43 -17.42 20.81 -10.78
C ASN A 43 -16.01 20.70 -11.38
N ILE A 44 -15.30 19.65 -11.01
CA ILE A 44 -13.96 19.35 -11.52
C ILE A 44 -14.07 18.20 -12.50
N ASN A 45 -13.82 18.47 -13.77
CA ASN A 45 -13.86 17.48 -14.85
C ASN A 45 -15.18 16.67 -14.93
N GLY A 46 -16.33 17.35 -14.75
CA GLY A 46 -17.65 16.73 -14.81
C GLY A 46 -18.09 15.99 -13.55
N ARG A 47 -17.31 16.07 -12.46
CA ARG A 47 -17.68 15.52 -11.15
C ARG A 47 -17.80 16.64 -10.12
N ILE A 48 -18.93 16.68 -9.42
CA ILE A 48 -19.14 17.59 -8.30
C ILE A 48 -18.33 17.07 -7.11
N ARG A 49 -17.44 17.90 -6.58
CA ARG A 49 -16.64 17.61 -5.39
C ARG A 49 -16.71 18.79 -4.42
N ASN A 50 -16.72 18.47 -3.13
CA ASN A 50 -16.56 19.44 -2.07
C ASN A 50 -15.07 19.78 -1.94
N VAL A 51 -14.71 21.02 -2.24
CA VAL A 51 -13.35 21.53 -2.12
C VAL A 51 -13.32 22.50 -0.94
N ALA A 52 -12.30 22.36 -0.08
CA ALA A 52 -12.10 23.27 1.04
C ALA A 52 -11.71 24.66 0.53
N ILE A 53 -12.34 25.70 1.07
CA ILE A 53 -12.03 27.08 0.74
C ILE A 53 -10.83 27.53 1.56
N ASP A 54 -9.80 28.02 0.89
CA ASP A 54 -8.59 28.50 1.54
C ASP A 54 -8.87 29.68 2.47
N GLY A 55 -8.24 29.70 3.64
CA GLY A 55 -8.41 30.76 4.64
C GLY A 55 -9.67 30.69 5.51
N THR A 56 -10.54 29.67 5.33
CA THR A 56 -11.79 29.52 6.11
C THR A 56 -11.64 28.59 7.32
N TYR A 57 -10.42 28.25 7.72
CA TYR A 57 -10.21 27.41 8.89
C TYR A 57 -10.82 28.05 10.15
N HIS A 58 -11.70 27.32 10.81
CA HIS A 58 -12.25 27.70 12.11
C HIS A 58 -12.29 26.49 13.06
N THR A 59 -12.13 26.76 14.35
CA THR A 59 -12.21 25.73 15.38
C THR A 59 -13.67 25.42 15.69
N ILE A 60 -13.99 24.13 15.76
CA ILE A 60 -15.32 23.65 16.14
C ILE A 60 -15.30 23.28 17.61
N ASP A 61 -16.42 23.53 18.31
CA ASP A 61 -16.56 23.12 19.71
C ASP A 61 -16.56 21.58 19.81
N LYS A 62 -15.84 21.04 20.80
CA LYS A 62 -15.72 19.59 20.98
C LYS A 62 -17.06 18.90 21.23
N SER A 63 -18.11 19.66 21.60
CA SER A 63 -19.47 19.16 21.76
C SER A 63 -20.14 18.77 20.42
N GLU A 64 -19.70 19.36 19.31
CA GLU A 64 -20.23 19.10 17.97
C GLU A 64 -19.48 17.95 17.27
N VAL A 65 -18.30 17.59 17.77
CA VAL A 65 -17.48 16.51 17.22
C VAL A 65 -17.62 15.28 18.12
N THR A 66 -17.96 14.15 17.54
CA THR A 66 -18.00 12.88 18.25
C THR A 66 -16.61 12.50 18.76
N THR A 67 -16.24 13.00 19.94
CA THR A 67 -14.99 12.61 20.59
C THR A 67 -15.08 11.13 20.97
N THR A 68 -14.03 10.39 20.65
CA THR A 68 -13.94 8.96 20.92
C THR A 68 -13.82 8.74 22.44
N GLY A 69 -14.94 8.53 23.13
CA GLY A 69 -14.93 8.11 24.54
C GLY A 69 -14.34 6.70 24.69
N PHE A 70 -14.15 6.24 25.94
CA PHE A 70 -13.59 4.92 26.22
C PHE A 70 -14.33 3.78 25.48
N LEU A 71 -15.64 3.81 25.42
CA LEU A 71 -16.44 2.87 24.64
C LEU A 71 -16.30 3.11 23.14
N GLY A 72 -16.06 4.35 22.72
CA GLY A 72 -15.80 4.70 21.33
C GLY A 72 -14.52 4.07 20.77
N PHE A 73 -13.51 3.83 21.60
CA PHE A 73 -12.29 3.13 21.19
C PHE A 73 -12.59 1.75 20.57
N PHE A 74 -13.48 0.98 21.17
CA PHE A 74 -13.88 -0.31 20.60
C PHE A 74 -14.71 -0.17 19.33
N SER A 75 -15.53 0.88 19.23
CA SER A 75 -16.31 1.15 18.01
C SER A 75 -15.42 1.60 16.83
N VAL A 76 -14.29 2.25 17.09
CA VAL A 76 -13.32 2.64 16.05
C VAL A 76 -12.73 1.41 15.36
N LEU A 77 -12.39 0.37 16.10
CA LEU A 77 -11.89 -0.89 15.53
C LEU A 77 -12.93 -1.52 14.59
N TYR A 78 -14.19 -1.59 15.04
CA TYR A 78 -15.28 -2.11 14.22
C TYR A 78 -15.49 -1.26 12.94
N ARG A 79 -15.57 0.06 13.08
CA ARG A 79 -15.73 0.97 11.94
C ARG A 79 -14.56 0.88 10.96
N GLY A 80 -13.32 0.81 11.47
CA GLY A 80 -12.13 0.62 10.63
C GLY A 80 -12.18 -0.69 9.84
N CYS A 81 -12.64 -1.80 10.43
CA CYS A 81 -12.85 -3.05 9.71
C CYS A 81 -13.93 -2.94 8.64
N VAL A 82 -15.03 -2.22 8.92
CA VAL A 82 -16.11 -2.00 7.94
C VAL A 82 -15.64 -1.12 6.78
N GLU A 83 -14.91 -0.04 7.06
CA GLU A 83 -14.35 0.84 6.02
C GLU A 83 -13.29 0.14 5.17
N ALA A 84 -12.50 -0.77 5.77
CA ALA A 84 -11.50 -1.56 5.07
C ALA A 84 -12.05 -2.88 4.49
N ALA A 85 -13.36 -3.13 4.56
CA ALA A 85 -13.96 -4.42 4.21
C ALA A 85 -13.62 -4.86 2.79
N ASP A 86 -13.68 -3.95 1.82
CA ASP A 86 -13.37 -4.25 0.42
C ASP A 86 -11.94 -4.78 0.26
N VAL A 87 -10.97 -4.13 0.92
CA VAL A 87 -9.57 -4.54 0.89
C VAL A 87 -9.38 -5.88 1.62
N ILE A 88 -10.00 -6.05 2.78
CA ILE A 88 -9.93 -7.29 3.56
C ILE A 88 -10.49 -8.46 2.74
N PHE A 89 -11.68 -8.33 2.17
CA PHE A 89 -12.29 -9.38 1.37
C PHE A 89 -11.47 -9.70 0.11
N MET A 90 -10.93 -8.68 -0.55
CA MET A 90 -10.09 -8.89 -1.72
C MET A 90 -8.83 -9.69 -1.35
N ILE A 91 -8.13 -9.32 -0.27
CA ILE A 91 -6.96 -10.06 0.21
C ILE A 91 -7.33 -11.51 0.55
N LEU A 92 -8.44 -11.74 1.25
CA LEU A 92 -8.90 -13.08 1.59
C LEU A 92 -9.21 -13.93 0.34
N CYS A 93 -9.90 -13.37 -0.64
CA CYS A 93 -10.18 -14.05 -1.90
C CYS A 93 -8.91 -14.37 -2.68
N CYS A 94 -7.98 -13.42 -2.79
CA CYS A 94 -6.69 -13.64 -3.44
C CYS A 94 -5.88 -14.73 -2.73
N CYS A 95 -5.71 -14.65 -1.42
CA CYS A 95 -4.98 -15.64 -0.63
C CYS A 95 -5.66 -17.02 -0.72
N GLY A 96 -6.98 -17.09 -0.69
CA GLY A 96 -7.74 -18.32 -0.87
C GLY A 96 -7.50 -18.96 -2.24
N THR A 97 -7.60 -18.18 -3.31
CA THR A 97 -7.35 -18.62 -4.69
C THR A 97 -5.92 -19.13 -4.86
N PHE A 98 -4.93 -18.34 -4.40
CA PHE A 98 -3.52 -18.78 -4.45
C PHE A 98 -3.26 -19.99 -3.58
N GLY A 99 -3.91 -20.11 -2.42
CA GLY A 99 -3.81 -21.29 -1.57
C GLY A 99 -4.27 -22.56 -2.29
N VAL A 100 -5.33 -22.49 -3.08
CA VAL A 100 -5.78 -23.60 -3.95
C VAL A 100 -4.75 -23.91 -5.03
N VAL A 101 -4.28 -22.88 -5.77
CA VAL A 101 -3.28 -23.05 -6.84
C VAL A 101 -1.99 -23.68 -6.33
N VAL A 102 -1.51 -23.27 -5.14
CA VAL A 102 -0.31 -23.88 -4.52
C VAL A 102 -0.57 -25.33 -4.16
N LYS A 103 -1.75 -25.67 -3.58
CA LYS A 103 -2.09 -27.05 -3.22
C LYS A 103 -2.26 -27.98 -4.41
N THR A 104 -2.67 -27.50 -5.57
CA THR A 104 -2.75 -28.32 -6.81
C THR A 104 -1.37 -28.68 -7.37
N GLY A 105 -0.29 -28.09 -6.86
CA GLY A 105 1.07 -28.25 -7.39
C GLY A 105 1.31 -27.48 -8.70
N ALA A 106 0.31 -26.85 -9.27
CA ALA A 106 0.42 -26.08 -10.52
C ALA A 106 1.48 -24.99 -10.40
N PHE A 107 1.56 -24.35 -9.23
CA PHE A 107 2.56 -23.33 -8.95
C PHE A 107 3.99 -23.87 -9.04
N HIS A 108 4.26 -24.99 -8.37
CA HIS A 108 5.60 -25.62 -8.38
C HIS A 108 5.98 -26.10 -9.78
N ALA A 109 5.00 -26.66 -10.52
CA ALA A 109 5.22 -27.08 -11.91
C ALA A 109 5.51 -25.87 -12.82
N GLY A 110 4.79 -24.75 -12.63
CA GLY A 110 5.03 -23.50 -13.33
C GLY A 110 6.43 -22.93 -13.10
N ILE A 111 6.83 -22.81 -11.83
CA ILE A 111 8.19 -22.38 -11.45
C ILE A 111 9.24 -23.31 -12.06
N GLY A 112 9.07 -24.62 -11.91
CA GLY A 112 10.01 -25.60 -12.49
C GLY A 112 10.15 -25.47 -14.01
N THR A 113 9.05 -25.14 -14.72
CA THR A 113 9.08 -24.90 -16.17
C THR A 113 9.83 -23.62 -16.52
N ILE A 114 9.59 -22.54 -15.77
CA ILE A 114 10.28 -21.25 -15.96
C ILE A 114 11.77 -21.42 -15.72
N LEU A 115 12.16 -22.05 -14.62
CA LEU A 115 13.57 -22.32 -14.30
C LEU A 115 14.27 -23.18 -15.35
N LYS A 116 13.60 -24.21 -15.88
CA LYS A 116 14.13 -25.03 -16.96
C LYS A 116 14.34 -24.24 -18.26
N LYS A 117 13.43 -23.31 -18.58
CA LYS A 117 13.58 -22.47 -19.79
C LYS A 117 14.65 -21.40 -19.65
N LEU A 118 14.87 -20.87 -18.45
CA LEU A 118 15.83 -19.80 -18.18
C LEU A 118 17.26 -20.28 -17.87
N LYS A 119 17.53 -21.55 -17.90
CA LYS A 119 18.85 -22.19 -17.64
C LYS A 119 20.04 -21.22 -17.54
N GLY A 120 20.47 -20.88 -16.31
CA GLY A 120 21.62 -20.00 -16.05
C GLY A 120 21.36 -18.49 -16.24
N LYS A 121 20.10 -18.10 -16.50
CA LYS A 121 19.68 -16.69 -16.60
C LYS A 121 18.55 -16.37 -15.64
N GLU A 122 18.43 -17.12 -14.56
CA GLU A 122 17.33 -16.99 -13.59
C GLU A 122 17.27 -15.60 -12.97
N ILE A 123 18.41 -14.91 -12.87
CA ILE A 123 18.50 -13.54 -12.35
C ILE A 123 17.66 -12.53 -13.18
N LEU A 124 17.43 -12.83 -14.46
CA LEU A 124 16.59 -11.97 -15.30
C LEU A 124 15.11 -11.96 -14.90
N LEU A 125 14.66 -12.95 -14.12
CA LEU A 125 13.30 -12.95 -13.57
C LEU A 125 13.07 -11.77 -12.61
N VAL A 126 14.10 -11.37 -11.88
CA VAL A 126 13.99 -10.29 -10.89
C VAL A 126 13.53 -8.97 -11.55
N PRO A 127 14.25 -8.41 -12.50
CA PRO A 127 13.83 -7.15 -13.14
C PRO A 127 12.52 -7.30 -13.94
N ILE A 128 12.24 -8.47 -14.50
CA ILE A 128 10.97 -8.71 -15.22
C ILE A 128 9.79 -8.65 -14.24
N ILE A 129 9.89 -9.32 -13.10
CA ILE A 129 8.84 -9.32 -12.10
C ILE A 129 8.68 -7.92 -11.50
N MET A 130 9.77 -7.26 -11.12
CA MET A 130 9.75 -5.88 -10.63
C MET A 130 9.08 -4.94 -11.63
N MET A 131 9.37 -5.07 -12.93
CA MET A 131 8.74 -4.27 -13.98
C MET A 131 7.24 -4.52 -14.06
N ILE A 132 6.77 -5.77 -13.97
CA ILE A 132 5.34 -6.11 -14.00
C ILE A 132 4.61 -5.44 -12.82
N PHE A 133 5.12 -5.61 -11.60
CA PHE A 133 4.52 -4.99 -10.40
C PHE A 133 4.67 -3.47 -10.41
N GLY A 134 5.80 -2.96 -10.90
CA GLY A 134 6.03 -1.54 -11.08
C GLY A 134 5.06 -0.89 -12.08
N LEU A 135 4.80 -1.52 -13.21
CA LEU A 135 3.78 -1.05 -14.16
C LEU A 135 2.37 -1.08 -13.56
N GLY A 136 2.04 -2.14 -12.79
CA GLY A 136 0.78 -2.20 -12.07
C GLY A 136 0.58 -1.04 -11.09
N GLY A 137 1.60 -0.72 -10.30
CA GLY A 137 1.61 0.43 -9.38
C GLY A 137 1.58 1.77 -10.11
N SER A 138 2.39 1.93 -11.19
CA SER A 138 2.54 3.18 -11.92
C SER A 138 1.32 3.55 -12.76
N VAL A 139 0.69 2.58 -13.42
CA VAL A 139 -0.42 2.80 -14.36
C VAL A 139 -1.77 2.69 -13.67
N PHE A 140 -1.99 1.61 -12.93
CA PHE A 140 -3.29 1.29 -12.33
C PHE A 140 -3.39 1.72 -10.87
N GLY A 141 -2.26 1.98 -10.19
CA GLY A 141 -2.23 2.25 -8.77
C GLY A 141 -2.55 1.01 -7.92
N MET A 142 -2.21 -0.18 -8.45
CA MET A 142 -2.41 -1.44 -7.74
C MET A 142 -1.43 -1.56 -6.57
N ALA A 143 -1.95 -1.82 -5.38
CA ALA A 143 -1.19 -2.09 -4.17
C ALA A 143 -1.78 -3.29 -3.42
N SER A 144 -3.01 -3.16 -2.94
CA SER A 144 -3.70 -4.21 -2.18
C SER A 144 -3.86 -5.50 -2.99
N GLU A 145 -4.03 -5.40 -4.31
CA GLU A 145 -4.17 -6.50 -5.25
C GLU A 145 -2.90 -7.37 -5.27
N PHE A 146 -1.75 -6.77 -5.00
CA PHE A 146 -0.47 -7.49 -5.01
C PHE A 146 -0.26 -8.36 -3.78
N TYR A 147 -0.99 -8.15 -2.69
CA TYR A 147 -0.80 -8.94 -1.46
C TYR A 147 -1.02 -10.43 -1.67
N GLY A 148 -1.93 -10.82 -2.57
CA GLY A 148 -2.12 -12.22 -2.94
C GLY A 148 -0.91 -12.85 -3.64
N PHE A 149 -0.08 -12.08 -4.32
CA PHE A 149 1.10 -12.55 -5.05
C PHE A 149 2.34 -12.70 -4.19
N TYR A 150 2.40 -12.08 -3.00
CA TYR A 150 3.58 -12.17 -2.14
C TYR A 150 3.99 -13.62 -1.82
N PRO A 151 3.10 -14.53 -1.38
CA PRO A 151 3.51 -15.91 -1.11
C PRO A 151 4.08 -16.61 -2.35
N LEU A 152 3.56 -16.26 -3.53
CA LEU A 152 3.98 -16.80 -4.81
C LEU A 152 5.42 -16.40 -5.15
N ILE A 153 5.73 -15.12 -5.10
CA ILE A 153 7.06 -14.60 -5.48
C ILE A 153 8.09 -14.85 -4.39
N VAL A 154 7.69 -14.85 -3.11
CA VAL A 154 8.55 -15.31 -2.03
C VAL A 154 8.95 -16.78 -2.24
N GLY A 155 7.99 -17.65 -2.59
CA GLY A 155 8.26 -19.04 -2.94
C GLY A 155 9.18 -19.19 -4.15
N LEU A 156 9.02 -18.32 -5.17
CA LEU A 156 9.92 -18.27 -6.32
C LEU A 156 11.34 -17.85 -5.90
N GLY A 157 11.49 -16.81 -5.08
CA GLY A 157 12.79 -16.38 -4.56
C GLY A 157 13.52 -17.48 -3.82
N VAL A 158 12.82 -18.22 -2.96
CA VAL A 158 13.39 -19.39 -2.25
C VAL A 158 13.75 -20.52 -3.23
N ALA A 159 12.93 -20.78 -4.24
CA ALA A 159 13.21 -21.78 -5.27
C ALA A 159 14.44 -21.42 -6.13
N LEU A 160 14.75 -20.14 -6.28
CA LEU A 160 15.97 -19.62 -6.92
C LEU A 160 17.22 -19.72 -6.02
N GLY A 161 17.07 -20.15 -4.76
CA GLY A 161 18.16 -20.25 -3.79
C GLY A 161 18.42 -18.98 -2.98
N TYR A 162 17.56 -17.98 -3.09
CA TYR A 162 17.59 -16.76 -2.27
C TYR A 162 16.77 -16.94 -0.99
N ASP A 163 16.81 -15.96 -0.09
CA ASP A 163 15.98 -15.95 1.10
C ASP A 163 14.55 -15.41 0.84
N ALA A 164 13.67 -15.60 1.81
CA ALA A 164 12.29 -15.13 1.72
C ALA A 164 12.20 -13.59 1.67
N MET A 165 13.15 -12.89 2.30
CA MET A 165 13.21 -11.43 2.29
C MET A 165 13.50 -10.90 0.90
N PHE A 166 14.38 -11.57 0.14
CA PHE A 166 14.66 -11.22 -1.25
C PHE A 166 13.40 -11.37 -2.12
N GLY A 167 12.67 -12.49 -1.99
CA GLY A 167 11.41 -12.69 -2.71
C GLY A 167 10.37 -11.63 -2.38
N PHE A 168 10.27 -11.25 -1.10
CA PHE A 168 9.41 -10.13 -0.68
C PHE A 168 9.84 -8.80 -1.30
N ALA A 169 11.14 -8.51 -1.29
CA ALA A 169 11.70 -7.27 -1.80
C ALA A 169 11.42 -7.06 -3.30
N ILE A 170 11.43 -8.12 -4.11
CA ILE A 170 11.13 -8.04 -5.55
C ILE A 170 9.77 -7.37 -5.80
N ILE A 171 8.71 -7.79 -5.09
CA ILE A 171 7.38 -7.19 -5.24
C ILE A 171 7.37 -5.80 -4.62
N ALA A 172 7.78 -5.69 -3.36
CA ALA A 172 7.67 -4.45 -2.61
C ALA A 172 8.43 -3.30 -3.29
N VAL A 173 9.67 -3.54 -3.72
CA VAL A 173 10.45 -2.52 -4.43
C VAL A 173 9.82 -2.20 -5.78
N GLY A 174 9.41 -3.21 -6.56
CA GLY A 174 8.74 -2.98 -7.84
C GLY A 174 7.49 -2.13 -7.70
N GLU A 175 6.62 -2.48 -6.75
CA GLU A 175 5.37 -1.77 -6.44
C GLU A 175 5.64 -0.31 -6.03
N PHE A 176 6.52 -0.10 -5.02
CA PHE A 176 6.82 1.25 -4.53
C PHE A 176 7.49 2.14 -5.57
N VAL A 177 8.40 1.59 -6.38
CA VAL A 177 9.00 2.31 -7.50
C VAL A 177 7.92 2.68 -8.53
N GLY A 178 6.96 1.79 -8.77
CA GLY A 178 5.80 2.07 -9.59
C GLY A 178 4.99 3.27 -9.09
N PHE A 179 4.71 3.31 -7.79
CA PHE A 179 4.01 4.45 -7.17
C PHE A 179 4.83 5.73 -7.20
N MET A 180 6.14 5.68 -7.00
CA MET A 180 7.03 6.86 -7.11
C MET A 180 7.04 7.45 -8.51
N GLY A 181 7.11 6.60 -9.53
CA GLY A 181 7.09 6.99 -10.93
C GLY A 181 5.69 7.06 -11.53
N ALA A 182 4.63 7.18 -10.72
CA ALA A 182 3.23 7.11 -11.08
C ALA A 182 2.90 7.83 -12.39
N THR A 183 2.70 7.07 -13.47
CA THR A 183 2.43 7.63 -14.81
C THR A 183 0.97 8.03 -14.98
N LEU A 184 0.07 7.08 -14.78
CA LEU A 184 -1.38 7.24 -14.92
C LEU A 184 -2.14 6.86 -13.65
N ASN A 185 -1.45 6.64 -12.54
CA ASN A 185 -2.03 6.19 -11.29
C ASN A 185 -3.18 7.10 -10.82
N PRO A 186 -4.43 6.60 -10.80
CA PRO A 186 -5.59 7.41 -10.46
C PRO A 186 -5.64 7.82 -8.98
N TYR A 187 -5.04 7.01 -8.09
CA TYR A 187 -5.09 7.21 -6.64
C TYR A 187 -4.04 8.22 -6.13
N SER A 188 -2.96 8.45 -6.88
CA SER A 188 -1.94 9.43 -6.53
C SER A 188 -1.98 10.63 -7.47
N VAL A 189 -1.55 10.46 -8.71
CA VAL A 189 -1.47 11.54 -9.71
C VAL A 189 -2.86 12.07 -10.07
N GLY A 190 -3.84 11.18 -10.29
CA GLY A 190 -5.20 11.59 -10.64
C GLY A 190 -5.84 12.46 -9.56
N ILE A 191 -5.69 12.08 -8.28
CA ILE A 191 -6.21 12.87 -7.16
C ILE A 191 -5.44 14.19 -7.04
N ALA A 192 -4.11 14.17 -7.08
CA ALA A 192 -3.29 15.37 -6.96
C ALA A 192 -3.61 16.38 -8.06
N GLN A 193 -3.74 15.95 -9.31
CA GLN A 193 -4.08 16.81 -10.44
C GLN A 193 -5.51 17.35 -10.33
N THR A 194 -6.45 16.55 -9.82
CA THR A 194 -7.82 17.02 -9.59
C THR A 194 -7.88 18.11 -8.53
N ILE A 195 -7.13 17.97 -7.42
CA ILE A 195 -7.08 18.98 -6.35
C ILE A 195 -6.39 20.25 -6.84
N SER A 196 -5.33 20.11 -7.65
CA SER A 196 -4.58 21.25 -8.19
C SER A 196 -5.26 21.94 -9.37
N GLY A 197 -6.41 21.45 -9.85
CA GLY A 197 -7.11 22.01 -11.01
C GLY A 197 -6.34 21.88 -12.35
N VAL A 198 -5.36 20.97 -12.41
CA VAL A 198 -4.55 20.71 -13.61
C VAL A 198 -5.21 19.60 -14.43
N GLU A 199 -5.04 19.67 -15.76
CA GLU A 199 -5.56 18.63 -16.67
C GLU A 199 -5.10 17.24 -16.28
N LEU A 200 -6.07 16.30 -16.23
CA LEU A 200 -5.80 14.91 -15.83
C LEU A 200 -4.77 14.25 -16.76
N TYR A 201 -3.83 13.60 -16.14
CA TYR A 201 -2.72 12.87 -16.79
C TYR A 201 -1.79 13.75 -17.64
N SER A 202 -1.86 15.09 -17.51
CA SER A 202 -0.86 15.99 -18.09
C SER A 202 0.53 15.65 -17.55
N GLY A 203 1.58 15.80 -18.37
CA GLY A 203 2.96 15.48 -18.00
C GLY A 203 3.28 13.98 -17.85
N THR A 204 2.44 13.07 -18.37
CA THR A 204 2.66 11.61 -18.33
C THR A 204 3.98 11.20 -18.95
N GLY A 205 4.42 11.85 -20.05
CA GLY A 205 5.70 11.55 -20.69
C GLY A 205 6.90 11.78 -19.76
N TYR A 206 6.91 12.88 -19.02
CA TYR A 206 7.95 13.16 -18.02
C TYR A 206 7.95 12.11 -16.90
N ARG A 207 6.77 11.76 -16.37
CA ARG A 207 6.65 10.74 -15.33
C ARG A 207 7.06 9.35 -15.81
N ALA A 208 6.79 9.02 -17.08
CA ALA A 208 7.25 7.76 -17.67
C ALA A 208 8.78 7.68 -17.71
N ILE A 209 9.46 8.78 -18.06
CA ILE A 209 10.93 8.85 -18.00
C ILE A 209 11.42 8.65 -16.56
N CYS A 210 10.82 9.33 -15.58
CA CYS A 210 11.15 9.17 -14.18
C CYS A 210 10.94 7.72 -13.71
N PHE A 211 9.82 7.08 -14.09
CA PHE A 211 9.55 5.68 -13.79
C PHE A 211 10.65 4.75 -14.31
N VAL A 212 11.06 4.92 -15.57
CA VAL A 212 12.13 4.11 -16.17
C VAL A 212 13.46 4.31 -15.44
N ILE A 213 13.79 5.56 -15.07
CA ILE A 213 15.02 5.87 -14.32
C ILE A 213 14.98 5.22 -12.93
N PHE A 214 13.88 5.37 -12.20
CA PHE A 214 13.73 4.78 -10.85
C PHE A 214 13.79 3.25 -10.91
N MET A 215 13.14 2.65 -11.92
CA MET A 215 13.17 1.20 -12.11
C MET A 215 14.57 0.69 -12.50
N ALA A 216 15.36 1.48 -13.23
CA ALA A 216 16.72 1.11 -13.61
C ALA A 216 17.73 1.21 -12.44
N ILE A 217 17.42 2.04 -11.42
CA ILE A 217 18.28 2.22 -10.23
C ILE A 217 17.96 1.19 -9.16
N SER A 218 16.71 0.69 -9.10
CA SER A 218 16.22 -0.27 -8.10
C SER A 218 16.65 -1.69 -8.39
#